data_22c85559110808ae278cfb5eaf90dbf1
#
_entry.id   22c85559110808ae278cfb5eaf90dbf1
#
_cell.length_a   1.000
_cell.length_b   1.000
_cell.length_c   1.000
_cell.angle_alpha   90.00
_cell.angle_beta   90.00
_cell.angle_gamma   90.00
#
_symmetry.space_group_name_H-M   'P 1'
#
loop_
_entity.id
_entity.type
_entity.pdbx_description
1 polymer ?
#
loop_
_entity_poly.entity_id
_entity_poly.type
_entity_poly.pdbx_seq_one_letter_code
_entity_poly.pdbx_strand_id
1 'polypeptide(L)'
;FPASGLALRIFGQVTPERLAVLRAADACFSEEIREGGYAKRLWQYYTNLVDSPDQPGTYAVSLRALQVSQGGAMAARLAFDVLERASERIRSEVKGVARVVYDLTPSNHYGAME
;
A
#
# COMPACT_ATOMS: atom_id res chain seq x y z
N PHE A 1 -13.70 -4.44 -6.81
CA PHE A 1 -12.43 -4.09 -7.44
C PHE A 1 -12.10 -5.11 -8.53
N PRO A 2 -11.83 -4.69 -9.78
CA PRO A 2 -11.49 -5.66 -10.82
C PRO A 2 -10.23 -6.44 -10.46
N ALA A 3 -10.24 -7.75 -10.72
CA ALA A 3 -9.08 -8.59 -10.42
C ALA A 3 -7.83 -8.10 -11.16
N SER A 4 -8.00 -7.61 -12.38
CA SER A 4 -6.88 -7.07 -13.16
C SER A 4 -6.24 -5.86 -12.49
N GLY A 5 -7.04 -5.01 -11.82
CA GLY A 5 -6.50 -3.86 -11.10
C GLY A 5 -5.66 -4.26 -9.91
N LEU A 6 -6.08 -5.28 -9.18
CA LEU A 6 -5.28 -5.81 -8.07
C LEU A 6 -4.00 -6.46 -8.59
N ALA A 7 -4.08 -7.19 -9.69
CA ALA A 7 -2.91 -7.85 -10.26
C ALA A 7 -1.81 -6.86 -10.63
N LEU A 8 -2.17 -5.65 -11.05
CA LEU A 8 -1.18 -4.62 -11.38
C LEU A 8 -0.36 -4.15 -10.19
N ARG A 9 -0.82 -4.42 -8.97
CA ARG A 9 -0.13 -4.01 -7.74
C ARG A 9 0.74 -5.12 -7.15
N ILE A 10 0.85 -6.25 -7.86
CA ILE A 10 1.74 -7.34 -7.48
C ILE A 10 2.93 -7.33 -8.44
N PHE A 11 4.12 -7.11 -7.88
CA PHE A 11 5.35 -7.15 -8.67
C PHE A 11 5.91 -8.57 -8.57
N GLY A 12 5.75 -9.33 -9.65
CA GLY A 12 6.13 -10.71 -9.70
C GLY A 12 4.98 -11.56 -10.19
N GLN A 13 5.03 -12.84 -9.89
CA GLN A 13 4.00 -13.78 -10.31
C GLN A 13 2.69 -13.55 -9.55
N VAL A 14 1.59 -13.43 -10.27
CA VAL A 14 0.26 -13.29 -9.66
C VAL A 14 -0.27 -14.67 -9.31
N THR A 15 -0.56 -14.89 -8.04
CA THR A 15 -1.10 -16.14 -7.53
C THR A 15 -2.28 -15.84 -6.60
N PRO A 16 -3.20 -16.81 -6.38
CA PRO A 16 -4.27 -16.60 -5.39
C PRO A 16 -3.75 -16.25 -4.01
N GLU A 17 -2.63 -16.83 -3.60
CA GLU A 17 -2.01 -16.52 -2.31
C GLU A 17 -1.57 -15.06 -2.25
N ARG A 18 -0.88 -14.59 -3.29
CA ARG A 18 -0.41 -13.21 -3.33
C ARG A 18 -1.55 -12.20 -3.40
N LEU A 19 -2.60 -12.53 -4.12
CA LEU A 19 -3.79 -11.69 -4.16
C LEU A 19 -4.44 -11.58 -2.78
N ALA A 20 -4.50 -12.69 -2.04
CA ALA A 20 -5.06 -12.69 -0.69
C ALA A 20 -4.23 -11.83 0.25
N VAL A 21 -2.90 -11.94 0.16
CA VAL A 21 -1.99 -11.13 0.97
C VAL A 21 -2.18 -9.64 0.66
N LEU A 22 -2.23 -9.30 -0.62
CA LEU A 22 -2.43 -7.90 -1.03
C LEU A 22 -3.76 -7.35 -0.52
N ARG A 23 -4.85 -8.11 -0.65
CA ARG A 23 -6.16 -7.67 -0.18
C ARG A 23 -6.16 -7.43 1.32
N ALA A 24 -5.55 -8.34 2.08
CA ALA A 24 -5.49 -8.20 3.53
C ALA A 24 -4.67 -6.98 3.94
N ALA A 25 -3.52 -6.76 3.31
CA ALA A 25 -2.68 -5.60 3.59
C ALA A 25 -3.41 -4.30 3.23
N ASP A 26 -4.08 -4.31 2.08
CA ASP A 26 -4.82 -3.14 1.61
C ASP A 26 -5.95 -2.79 2.57
N ALA A 27 -6.66 -3.79 3.10
CA ALA A 27 -7.73 -3.57 4.07
C ALA A 27 -7.18 -2.93 5.35
N CYS A 28 -6.06 -3.42 5.86
CA CYS A 28 -5.44 -2.85 7.06
C CYS A 28 -5.06 -1.38 6.84
N PHE A 29 -4.42 -1.09 5.73
CA PHE A 29 -4.00 0.29 5.43
C PHE A 29 -5.20 1.20 5.24
N SER A 30 -6.19 0.76 4.48
CA SER A 30 -7.40 1.56 4.22
C SER A 30 -8.13 1.90 5.51
N GLU A 31 -8.21 0.95 6.45
CA GLU A 31 -8.86 1.20 7.74
C GLU A 31 -8.11 2.26 8.55
N GLU A 32 -6.78 2.18 8.59
CA GLU A 32 -5.98 3.19 9.30
C GLU A 32 -6.11 4.56 8.67
N ILE A 33 -6.19 4.63 7.35
CA ILE A 33 -6.40 5.90 6.64
C ILE A 33 -7.75 6.50 7.03
N ARG A 34 -8.81 5.69 7.04
CA ARG A 34 -10.16 6.16 7.40
C ARG A 34 -10.21 6.58 8.86
N GLU A 35 -9.67 5.77 9.77
CA GLU A 35 -9.69 6.09 11.20
C GLU A 35 -8.87 7.32 11.53
N GLY A 36 -7.81 7.56 10.77
CA GLY A 36 -6.99 8.75 10.93
C GLY A 36 -7.59 10.02 10.34
N GLY A 37 -8.74 9.90 9.65
CA GLY A 37 -9.42 11.05 9.07
C GLY A 37 -8.85 11.53 7.74
N TYR A 38 -8.04 10.71 7.07
CA TYR A 38 -7.38 11.10 5.84
C TYR A 38 -8.15 10.76 4.56
N ALA A 39 -9.14 9.87 4.63
CA ALA A 39 -9.74 9.29 3.42
C ALA A 39 -10.27 10.35 2.43
N LYS A 40 -10.86 11.44 2.95
CA LYS A 40 -11.43 12.49 2.09
C LYS A 40 -10.38 13.47 1.56
N ARG A 41 -9.18 13.45 2.11
CA ARG A 41 -8.12 14.39 1.72
C ARG A 41 -7.15 13.80 0.71
N LEU A 42 -7.21 12.47 0.53
CA LEU A 42 -6.28 11.78 -0.35
C LEU A 42 -6.92 11.54 -1.70
N TRP A 43 -6.11 11.65 -2.74
CA TRP A 43 -6.53 11.32 -4.09
C TRP A 43 -6.58 9.80 -4.29
N GLN A 44 -5.52 9.11 -3.86
CA GLN A 44 -5.43 7.65 -3.91
C GLN A 44 -4.68 7.15 -2.68
N TYR A 45 -5.04 5.97 -2.22
CA TYR A 45 -4.25 5.26 -1.22
C TYR A 45 -4.42 3.76 -1.46
N TYR A 46 -3.30 3.06 -1.49
CA TYR A 46 -3.29 1.63 -1.83
C TYR A 46 -1.97 1.02 -1.40
N THR A 47 -1.86 -0.31 -1.56
CA THR A 47 -0.65 -1.05 -1.24
C THR A 47 -0.16 -1.78 -2.48
N ASN A 48 1.15 -2.03 -2.51
CA ASN A 48 1.78 -2.88 -3.53
C ASN A 48 2.46 -4.04 -2.82
N LEU A 49 2.56 -5.17 -3.52
CA LEU A 49 3.17 -6.38 -2.98
C LEU A 49 4.39 -6.75 -3.82
N VAL A 50 5.47 -7.09 -3.13
CA VAL A 50 6.69 -7.56 -3.77
C VAL A 50 7.32 -8.62 -2.88
N ASP A 51 8.07 -9.55 -3.48
CA ASP A 51 8.82 -10.52 -2.69
C ASP A 51 9.88 -9.78 -1.86
N SER A 52 10.04 -10.19 -0.61
CA SER A 52 11.03 -9.56 0.26
C SER A 52 12.43 -9.94 -0.20
N PRO A 53 13.32 -8.98 -0.47
CA PRO A 53 14.67 -9.30 -0.91
C PRO A 53 15.53 -9.89 0.19
N ASP A 54 15.19 -9.62 1.45
CA ASP A 54 16.02 -10.02 2.59
C ASP A 54 15.65 -11.39 3.14
N GLN A 55 14.42 -11.83 2.95
CA GLN A 55 13.89 -13.05 3.54
C GLN A 55 13.11 -13.84 2.51
N PRO A 56 13.74 -14.80 1.81
CA PRO A 56 13.04 -15.62 0.82
C PRO A 56 11.79 -16.28 1.42
N GLY A 57 10.72 -16.31 0.64
CA GLY A 57 9.46 -16.89 1.09
C GLY A 57 8.56 -15.94 1.84
N THR A 58 8.99 -14.68 2.03
CA THR A 58 8.17 -13.65 2.65
C THR A 58 7.94 -12.50 1.69
N TYR A 59 7.05 -11.58 2.08
CA TYR A 59 6.67 -10.45 1.24
C TYR A 59 7.01 -9.12 1.88
N ALA A 60 7.20 -8.12 1.05
CA ALA A 60 7.26 -6.74 1.46
C ALA A 60 6.03 -6.02 0.92
N VAL A 61 5.45 -5.15 1.73
CA VAL A 61 4.29 -4.35 1.34
C VAL A 61 4.72 -2.88 1.30
N SER A 62 4.44 -2.24 0.17
CA SER A 62 4.68 -0.81 0.03
C SER A 62 3.35 -0.08 0.20
N LEU A 63 3.30 0.86 1.14
CA LEU A 63 2.16 1.71 1.34
C LEU A 63 2.29 2.92 0.43
N ARG A 64 1.19 3.30 -0.19
CA ARG A 64 1.16 4.44 -1.10
C ARG A 64 -0.04 5.30 -0.78
N ALA A 65 0.18 6.58 -0.50
CA ALA A 65 -0.89 7.53 -0.29
C ALA A 65 -0.50 8.82 -1.02
N LEU A 66 -1.40 9.31 -1.86
CA LEU A 66 -1.12 10.43 -2.75
C LEU A 66 -2.11 11.55 -2.53
N GLN A 67 -1.60 12.77 -2.51
CA GLN A 67 -2.43 13.98 -2.52
C GLN A 67 -2.09 14.79 -3.75
N VAL A 68 -3.08 15.48 -4.29
CA VAL A 68 -2.90 16.30 -5.50
C VAL A 68 -2.40 17.68 -5.10
N SER A 69 -1.40 18.17 -5.83
CA SER A 69 -0.90 19.53 -5.69
C SER A 69 -0.74 20.13 -7.08
N GLN A 70 -0.29 21.39 -7.16
CA GLN A 70 -0.15 22.07 -8.44
C GLN A 70 0.79 21.37 -9.41
N GLY A 71 1.79 20.70 -8.91
CA GLY A 71 2.78 20.04 -9.76
C GLY A 71 2.45 18.59 -10.10
N GLY A 72 1.31 18.09 -9.65
CA GLY A 72 0.94 16.68 -9.83
C GLY A 72 0.55 16.03 -8.52
N ALA A 73 0.64 14.72 -8.46
CA ALA A 73 0.36 13.96 -7.25
C ALA A 73 1.67 13.72 -6.49
N MET A 74 1.62 13.91 -5.19
CA MET A 74 2.78 13.73 -4.32
C MET A 74 2.42 12.84 -3.14
N ALA A 75 3.44 12.26 -2.51
CA ALA A 75 3.23 11.44 -1.32
C ALA A 75 2.59 12.30 -0.22
N ALA A 76 1.51 11.77 0.35
CA ALA A 76 0.79 12.47 1.40
C ALA A 76 1.58 12.46 2.70
N ARG A 77 1.47 13.55 3.45
CA ARG A 77 2.08 13.64 4.77
C ARG A 77 1.12 13.05 5.79
N LEU A 78 1.34 11.79 6.12
CA LEU A 78 0.56 11.09 7.12
C LEU A 78 1.27 11.19 8.46
N ALA A 79 0.50 11.27 9.54
CA ALA A 79 1.07 11.24 10.88
C ALA A 79 1.86 9.94 11.04
N PHE A 80 3.01 10.03 11.68
CA PHE A 80 3.87 8.86 11.82
C PHE A 80 3.18 7.72 12.57
N ASP A 81 2.35 8.03 13.56
CA ASP A 81 1.64 7.01 14.32
C ASP A 81 0.63 6.24 13.45
N VAL A 82 0.04 6.88 12.45
CA VAL A 82 -0.84 6.19 11.50
C VAL A 82 -0.04 5.18 10.68
N LEU A 83 1.12 5.60 10.17
CA LEU A 83 2.01 4.73 9.41
C LEU A 83 2.51 3.58 10.29
N GLU A 84 2.85 3.87 11.51
CA GLU A 84 3.35 2.87 12.45
C GLU A 84 2.29 1.82 12.76
N ARG A 85 1.05 2.25 13.03
CA ARG A 85 -0.04 1.30 13.28
C ARG A 85 -0.34 0.45 12.05
N ALA A 86 -0.34 1.07 10.86
CA ALA A 86 -0.57 0.31 9.63
C ALA A 86 0.52 -0.76 9.45
N SER A 87 1.76 -0.40 9.67
CA SER A 87 2.89 -1.33 9.59
C SER A 87 2.74 -2.48 10.57
N GLU A 88 2.44 -2.18 11.82
CA GLU A 88 2.29 -3.20 12.85
C GLU A 88 1.12 -4.13 12.56
N ARG A 89 -0.02 -3.58 12.13
CA ARG A 89 -1.17 -4.40 11.80
C ARG A 89 -0.89 -5.33 10.63
N ILE A 90 -0.29 -4.80 9.57
CA ILE A 90 0.00 -5.61 8.40
C ILE A 90 0.96 -6.74 8.75
N ARG A 91 2.03 -6.45 9.50
CA ARG A 91 3.02 -7.48 9.85
C ARG A 91 2.46 -8.52 10.82
N SER A 92 1.51 -8.15 11.68
CA SER A 92 0.95 -9.09 12.65
C SER A 92 -0.29 -9.82 12.14
N GLU A 93 -1.12 -9.16 11.32
CA GLU A 93 -2.39 -9.73 10.87
C GLU A 93 -2.29 -10.41 9.51
N VAL A 94 -1.34 -10.01 8.67
CA VAL A 94 -1.21 -10.56 7.33
C VAL A 94 -0.04 -11.54 7.30
N LYS A 95 -0.34 -12.81 7.18
CA LYS A 95 0.66 -13.86 7.21
C LYS A 95 1.60 -13.72 6.02
N GLY A 96 2.90 -13.80 6.29
CA GLY A 96 3.92 -13.80 5.24
C GLY A 96 4.54 -12.44 4.98
N VAL A 97 4.02 -11.36 5.53
CA VAL A 97 4.59 -10.03 5.34
C VAL A 97 5.67 -9.77 6.38
N ALA A 98 6.90 -9.57 5.92
CA ALA A 98 8.04 -9.34 6.80
C ALA A 98 8.43 -7.86 6.88
N ARG A 99 8.07 -7.07 5.88
CA ARG A 99 8.49 -5.67 5.78
C ARG A 99 7.36 -4.80 5.27
N VAL A 100 7.22 -3.61 5.83
CA VAL A 100 6.30 -2.58 5.34
C VAL A 100 7.10 -1.30 5.15
N VAL A 101 6.96 -0.68 3.99
CA VAL A 101 7.60 0.59 3.66
C VAL A 101 6.55 1.60 3.19
N TYR A 102 6.86 2.88 3.30
CA TYR A 102 6.02 3.94 2.77
C TYR A 102 6.75 4.61 1.61
N ASP A 103 6.14 4.55 0.43
CA ASP A 103 6.76 5.08 -0.79
C ASP A 103 6.51 6.59 -0.88
N LEU A 104 7.58 7.37 -0.85
CA LEU A 104 7.53 8.82 -0.87
C LEU A 104 7.62 9.41 -2.27
N THR A 105 7.73 8.57 -3.29
CA THR A 105 7.95 9.06 -4.65
C THR A 105 6.71 9.79 -5.19
N PRO A 106 6.87 11.01 -5.74
CA PRO A 106 5.75 11.67 -6.41
C PRO A 106 5.29 10.88 -7.63
N SER A 107 4.00 11.02 -7.96
CA SER A 107 3.47 10.43 -9.18
C SER A 107 3.40 11.51 -10.26
N ASN A 108 3.87 11.17 -11.45
CA ASN A 108 3.80 12.08 -12.59
C ASN A 108 2.59 11.83 -13.47
N HIS A 109 1.74 10.87 -13.08
CA HIS A 109 0.61 10.46 -13.92
C HIS A 109 -0.69 10.57 -13.14
N TYR A 110 -1.49 11.58 -13.47
CA TYR A 110 -2.84 11.69 -12.94
C TYR A 110 -3.69 10.53 -13.42
N GLY A 111 -4.44 9.94 -12.49
CA GLY A 111 -5.39 8.89 -12.86
C GLY A 111 -4.79 7.53 -13.09
N ALA A 112 -3.47 7.38 -12.96
CA ALA A 112 -2.80 6.10 -13.15
C ALA A 112 -2.23 5.59 -11.82
N MET A 113 -2.37 4.31 -11.57
CA MET A 113 -1.68 3.65 -10.47
C MET A 113 -0.29 3.26 -10.91
N GLU A 114 0.65 3.49 -10.06
CA GLU A 114 2.05 3.11 -10.31
C GLU A 114 2.33 1.66 -9.99
#